data_deb1d8ab86ced36eb0ed2ff9832baf2d
#
_entry.id   deb1d8ab86ced36eb0ed2ff9832baf2d
#
_cell.length_a   1.000
_cell.length_b   1.000
_cell.length_c   1.000
_cell.angle_alpha   90.00
_cell.angle_beta   90.00
_cell.angle_gamma   90.00
#
_symmetry.space_group_name_H-M   'P 1'
#
loop_
_entity.id
_entity.type
_entity.pdbx_description
1 polymer ?
#
loop_
_entity_poly.entity_id
_entity_poly.type
_entity_poly.pdbx_seq_one_letter_code
_entity_poly.pdbx_strand_id
1 'polypeptide(L)'
;VSVPALAREATEQVRATRLAWISGTAGALAGELTEGEPCPVCGSTTHPSPASAGTDGATRQQVEAAEEHQRQADEALSGAVRERDTCATRLQEAQRGSDGMDAPAAKEALEAAATALALRRHPAKTGMRRRVPAAAAELAFAAPERKRDALTAAAVDALRVA
;
A
#
# COMPACT_ATOMS: atom_id res chain seq x y z
N VAL A 1 -8.70 5.49 10.62
CA VAL A 1 -9.46 5.02 9.43
C VAL A 1 -8.44 4.55 8.41
N SER A 2 -8.64 3.39 7.79
CA SER A 2 -7.72 2.87 6.77
C SER A 2 -8.01 3.48 5.39
N VAL A 3 -6.99 3.60 4.52
CA VAL A 3 -7.15 4.16 3.16
C VAL A 3 -8.24 3.42 2.35
N PRO A 4 -8.35 2.08 2.38
CA PRO A 4 -9.44 1.37 1.72
C PRO A 4 -10.84 1.70 2.25
N ALA A 5 -10.95 2.03 3.54
CA ALA A 5 -12.24 2.42 4.12
C ALA A 5 -12.64 3.82 3.64
N LEU A 6 -11.70 4.77 3.54
CA LEU A 6 -11.95 6.11 2.99
C LEU A 6 -12.42 6.08 1.54
N ALA A 7 -11.81 5.25 0.70
CA ALA A 7 -12.23 5.10 -0.70
C ALA A 7 -13.67 4.55 -0.83
N ARG A 8 -14.03 3.58 0.01
CA ARG A 8 -15.41 3.05 0.05
C ARG A 8 -16.41 4.11 0.53
N GLU A 9 -16.08 4.83 1.58
CA GLU A 9 -16.91 5.90 2.12
C GLU A 9 -17.14 7.01 1.08
N ALA A 10 -16.10 7.43 0.37
CA ALA A 10 -16.19 8.40 -0.72
C ALA A 10 -17.10 7.91 -1.86
N THR A 11 -17.04 6.63 -2.22
CA THR A 11 -17.91 6.01 -3.23
C THR A 11 -19.38 6.05 -2.80
N GLU A 12 -19.69 5.69 -1.56
CA GLU A 12 -21.06 5.75 -1.04
C GLU A 12 -21.57 7.19 -0.93
N GLN A 13 -20.70 8.14 -0.61
CA GLN A 13 -21.04 9.56 -0.56
C GLN A 13 -21.45 10.08 -1.95
N VAL A 14 -20.70 9.75 -3.01
CA VAL A 14 -21.07 10.12 -4.40
C VAL A 14 -22.43 9.55 -4.74
N ARG A 15 -22.68 8.26 -4.42
CA ARG A 15 -23.95 7.61 -4.69
C ARG A 15 -25.12 8.32 -3.97
N ALA A 16 -24.96 8.59 -2.68
CA ALA A 16 -25.99 9.27 -1.88
C ALA A 16 -26.26 10.68 -2.41
N THR A 17 -25.20 11.44 -2.71
CA THR A 17 -25.33 12.82 -3.22
C THR A 17 -25.98 12.87 -4.60
N ARG A 18 -25.64 11.94 -5.51
CA ARG A 18 -26.31 11.82 -6.82
C ARG A 18 -27.79 11.49 -6.69
N LEU A 19 -28.15 10.56 -5.80
CA LEU A 19 -29.57 10.23 -5.55
C LEU A 19 -30.33 11.43 -5.00
N ALA A 20 -29.76 12.17 -4.05
CA ALA A 20 -30.36 13.37 -3.52
C ALA A 20 -30.53 14.46 -4.60
N TRP A 21 -29.53 14.64 -5.48
CA TRP A 21 -29.64 15.56 -6.62
C TRP A 21 -30.73 15.15 -7.61
N ILE A 22 -30.82 13.87 -7.98
CA ILE A 22 -31.86 13.36 -8.88
C ILE A 22 -33.24 13.56 -8.26
N SER A 23 -33.42 13.22 -6.99
CA SER A 23 -34.71 13.38 -6.27
C SER A 23 -35.13 14.83 -6.17
N GLY A 24 -34.19 15.74 -5.84
CA GLY A 24 -34.43 17.17 -5.80
C GLY A 24 -34.82 17.75 -7.16
N THR A 25 -34.11 17.34 -8.23
CA THR A 25 -34.42 17.75 -9.61
C THR A 25 -35.80 17.25 -10.06
N ALA A 26 -36.11 15.97 -9.76
CA ALA A 26 -37.42 15.40 -10.08
C ALA A 26 -38.56 16.13 -9.36
N GLY A 27 -38.36 16.47 -8.08
CA GLY A 27 -39.32 17.24 -7.30
C GLY A 27 -39.53 18.66 -7.83
N ALA A 28 -38.43 19.34 -8.24
CA ALA A 28 -38.51 20.68 -8.83
C ALA A 28 -39.31 20.64 -10.16
N LEU A 29 -39.00 19.68 -11.05
CA LEU A 29 -39.72 19.49 -12.31
C LEU A 29 -41.17 19.14 -12.09
N ALA A 30 -41.47 18.33 -11.08
CA ALA A 30 -42.85 17.98 -10.74
C ALA A 30 -43.65 19.18 -10.23
N GLY A 31 -42.99 20.12 -9.54
CA GLY A 31 -43.61 21.37 -9.06
C GLY A 31 -43.99 22.36 -10.19
N GLU A 32 -43.41 22.21 -11.39
CA GLU A 32 -43.72 23.02 -12.57
C GLU A 32 -44.83 22.41 -13.45
N LEU A 33 -45.33 21.23 -13.10
CA LEU A 33 -46.40 20.60 -13.85
C LEU A 33 -47.71 21.37 -13.72
N THR A 34 -48.32 21.68 -14.87
CA THR A 34 -49.63 22.30 -14.95
C THR A 34 -50.66 21.24 -15.45
N GLU A 35 -51.79 21.14 -14.77
CA GLU A 35 -52.82 20.18 -15.12
C GLU A 35 -53.35 20.41 -16.57
N GLY A 36 -53.33 19.36 -17.39
CA GLY A 36 -53.78 19.42 -18.78
C GLY A 36 -52.74 19.93 -19.79
N GLU A 37 -51.59 20.46 -19.35
CA GLU A 37 -50.48 20.86 -20.22
C GLU A 37 -49.50 19.72 -20.45
N PRO A 38 -48.85 19.66 -21.63
CA PRO A 38 -47.83 18.66 -21.90
C PRO A 38 -46.59 18.86 -21.01
N CYS A 39 -46.14 17.81 -20.33
CA CYS A 39 -44.91 17.84 -19.55
C CYS A 39 -43.69 18.08 -20.47
N PRO A 40 -42.80 19.00 -20.13
CA PRO A 40 -41.60 19.30 -20.95
C PRO A 40 -40.57 18.15 -21.00
N VAL A 41 -40.68 17.16 -20.11
CA VAL A 41 -39.79 16.01 -20.04
C VAL A 41 -40.31 14.81 -20.85
N CYS A 42 -41.59 14.46 -20.70
CA CYS A 42 -42.18 13.25 -21.31
C CYS A 42 -43.35 13.51 -22.23
N GLY A 43 -43.89 14.73 -22.34
CA GLY A 43 -45.03 15.09 -23.17
C GLY A 43 -46.38 14.65 -22.61
N SER A 44 -46.44 13.93 -21.49
CA SER A 44 -47.73 13.48 -20.89
C SER A 44 -48.48 14.67 -20.27
N THR A 45 -49.80 14.63 -20.37
CA THR A 45 -50.71 15.60 -19.72
C THR A 45 -51.20 15.15 -18.36
N THR A 46 -50.84 13.92 -17.94
CA THR A 46 -51.26 13.37 -16.66
C THR A 46 -50.09 12.66 -15.96
N HIS A 47 -49.92 12.93 -14.65
CA HIS A 47 -48.90 12.33 -13.82
C HIS A 47 -49.56 11.78 -12.54
N PRO A 48 -49.85 10.46 -12.45
CA PRO A 48 -50.63 9.89 -11.35
C PRO A 48 -49.83 9.90 -10.02
N SER A 49 -48.51 9.97 -10.07
CA SER A 49 -47.66 9.98 -8.91
C SER A 49 -46.41 10.86 -9.17
N PRO A 50 -46.54 12.19 -9.21
CA PRO A 50 -45.42 13.10 -9.39
C PRO A 50 -44.47 13.03 -8.20
N ALA A 51 -43.17 13.31 -8.44
CA ALA A 51 -42.21 13.39 -7.38
C ALA A 51 -42.54 14.55 -6.41
N SER A 52 -42.30 14.35 -5.12
CA SER A 52 -42.48 15.40 -4.12
C SER A 52 -41.28 16.31 -4.11
N ALA A 53 -41.46 17.63 -4.05
CA ALA A 53 -40.39 18.58 -3.79
C ALA A 53 -39.88 18.35 -2.36
N GLY A 54 -38.73 17.65 -2.25
CA GLY A 54 -38.03 17.47 -0.97
C GLY A 54 -37.18 18.69 -0.65
N THR A 55 -37.02 19.00 0.62
CA THR A 55 -36.11 20.06 1.11
C THR A 55 -34.63 19.67 1.05
N ASP A 56 -34.33 18.39 0.83
CA ASP A 56 -33.01 17.81 1.01
C ASP A 56 -32.31 17.48 -0.32
N GLY A 57 -32.67 18.17 -1.40
CA GLY A 57 -32.03 18.01 -2.70
C GLY A 57 -30.56 18.49 -2.69
N ALA A 58 -29.63 17.64 -3.12
CA ALA A 58 -28.26 18.06 -3.35
C ALA A 58 -28.16 18.97 -4.58
N THR A 59 -27.19 19.86 -4.56
CA THR A 59 -26.84 20.69 -5.73
C THR A 59 -25.87 19.95 -6.64
N ARG A 60 -25.80 20.37 -7.92
CA ARG A 60 -24.79 19.88 -8.86
C ARG A 60 -23.37 20.07 -8.34
N GLN A 61 -23.10 21.22 -7.71
CA GLN A 61 -21.79 21.53 -7.10
C GLN A 61 -21.42 20.52 -6.01
N GLN A 62 -22.41 20.08 -5.20
CA GLN A 62 -22.16 19.05 -4.17
C GLN A 62 -21.85 17.68 -4.80
N VAL A 63 -22.49 17.33 -5.93
CA VAL A 63 -22.14 16.13 -6.67
C VAL A 63 -20.70 16.20 -7.21
N GLU A 64 -20.34 17.30 -7.86
CA GLU A 64 -18.98 17.53 -8.38
C GLU A 64 -17.91 17.48 -7.28
N ALA A 65 -18.20 18.03 -6.10
CA ALA A 65 -17.31 17.97 -4.94
C ALA A 65 -17.15 16.55 -4.38
N ALA A 66 -18.24 15.78 -4.33
CA ALA A 66 -18.19 14.39 -3.90
C ALA A 66 -17.41 13.51 -4.89
N GLU A 67 -17.57 13.73 -6.18
CA GLU A 67 -16.82 13.04 -7.24
C GLU A 67 -15.31 13.37 -7.19
N GLU A 68 -14.95 14.62 -6.92
CA GLU A 68 -13.55 15.03 -6.72
C GLU A 68 -12.95 14.34 -5.49
N HIS A 69 -13.68 14.32 -4.38
CA HIS A 69 -13.25 13.63 -3.17
C HIS A 69 -13.04 12.12 -3.40
N GLN A 70 -13.94 11.48 -4.18
CA GLN A 70 -13.77 10.09 -4.57
C GLN A 70 -12.49 9.88 -5.39
N ARG A 71 -12.21 10.72 -6.40
CA ARG A 71 -10.98 10.62 -7.20
C ARG A 71 -9.71 10.69 -6.33
N GLN A 72 -9.68 11.65 -5.39
CA GLN A 72 -8.56 11.79 -4.45
C GLN A 72 -8.39 10.55 -3.54
N ALA A 73 -9.49 9.99 -3.05
CA ALA A 73 -9.44 8.77 -2.25
C ALA A 73 -8.96 7.55 -3.05
N ASP A 74 -9.36 7.42 -4.29
CA ASP A 74 -8.94 6.34 -5.21
C ASP A 74 -7.46 6.48 -5.60
N GLU A 75 -6.97 7.70 -5.81
CA GLU A 75 -5.55 7.99 -6.04
C GLU A 75 -4.71 7.63 -4.82
N ALA A 76 -5.15 8.00 -3.61
CA ALA A 76 -4.49 7.66 -2.36
C ALA A 76 -4.44 6.14 -2.16
N LEU A 77 -5.55 5.43 -2.44
CA LEU A 77 -5.60 3.97 -2.38
C LEU A 77 -4.61 3.33 -3.36
N SER A 78 -4.61 3.82 -4.60
CA SER A 78 -3.68 3.34 -5.63
C SER A 78 -2.21 3.59 -5.26
N GLY A 79 -1.91 4.72 -4.65
CA GLY A 79 -0.59 5.05 -4.10
C GLY A 79 -0.17 4.08 -3.00
N ALA A 80 -1.03 3.86 -2.01
CA ALA A 80 -0.77 2.95 -0.89
C ALA A 80 -0.58 1.50 -1.36
N VAL A 81 -1.34 1.05 -2.37
CA VAL A 81 -1.15 -0.29 -2.97
C VAL A 81 0.22 -0.40 -3.63
N ARG A 82 0.64 0.59 -4.42
CA ARG A 82 1.97 0.58 -5.06
C ARG A 82 3.12 0.58 -4.03
N GLU A 83 3.00 1.36 -2.97
CA GLU A 83 3.99 1.38 -1.88
C GLU A 83 4.07 0.02 -1.18
N ARG A 84 2.93 -0.56 -0.83
CA ARG A 84 2.87 -1.91 -0.24
C ARG A 84 3.56 -2.94 -1.13
N ASP A 85 3.26 -2.94 -2.43
CA ASP A 85 3.82 -3.91 -3.38
C ASP A 85 5.34 -3.71 -3.56
N THR A 86 5.79 -2.47 -3.55
CA THR A 86 7.22 -2.13 -3.55
C THR A 86 7.91 -2.64 -2.29
N CYS A 87 7.33 -2.41 -1.11
CA CYS A 87 7.86 -2.91 0.15
C CYS A 87 7.86 -4.44 0.20
N ALA A 88 6.80 -5.09 -0.29
CA ALA A 88 6.72 -6.55 -0.36
C ALA A 88 7.81 -7.14 -1.25
N THR A 89 8.06 -6.52 -2.41
CA THR A 89 9.12 -6.93 -3.33
C THR A 89 10.50 -6.79 -2.69
N ARG A 90 10.79 -5.65 -2.07
CA ARG A 90 12.06 -5.40 -1.35
C ARG A 90 12.27 -6.38 -0.20
N LEU A 91 11.22 -6.67 0.57
CA LEU A 91 11.27 -7.67 1.63
C LEU A 91 11.62 -9.05 1.07
N GLN A 92 10.97 -9.45 -0.02
CA GLN A 92 11.23 -10.73 -0.66
C GLN A 92 12.67 -10.83 -1.21
N GLU A 93 13.18 -9.76 -1.80
CA GLU A 93 14.56 -9.67 -2.27
C GLU A 93 15.56 -9.77 -1.10
N ALA A 94 15.31 -9.06 0.00
CA ALA A 94 16.12 -9.12 1.20
C ALA A 94 16.13 -10.53 1.83
N GLN A 95 14.95 -11.16 1.90
CA GLN A 95 14.82 -12.55 2.39
C GLN A 95 15.58 -13.56 1.51
N ARG A 96 15.53 -13.40 0.19
CA ARG A 96 16.33 -14.23 -0.73
C ARG A 96 17.83 -13.99 -0.56
N GLY A 97 18.23 -12.74 -0.37
CA GLY A 97 19.63 -12.36 -0.15
C GLY A 97 20.19 -12.88 1.18
N SER A 98 19.34 -13.06 2.19
CA SER A 98 19.71 -13.59 3.51
C SER A 98 19.55 -15.12 3.62
N ASP A 99 19.31 -15.85 2.54
CA ASP A 99 19.01 -17.29 2.53
C ASP A 99 17.82 -17.64 3.47
N GLY A 100 16.87 -16.73 3.63
CA GLY A 100 15.70 -16.89 4.50
C GLY A 100 15.97 -16.63 5.99
N MET A 101 17.16 -16.18 6.36
CA MET A 101 17.43 -15.74 7.75
C MET A 101 16.67 -14.45 8.04
N ASP A 102 15.99 -14.38 9.19
CA ASP A 102 15.43 -13.14 9.69
C ASP A 102 16.53 -12.19 10.23
N ALA A 103 16.18 -10.93 10.45
CA ALA A 103 17.14 -9.93 10.90
C ALA A 103 17.85 -10.29 12.23
N PRO A 104 17.18 -10.87 13.24
CA PRO A 104 17.85 -11.36 14.45
C PRO A 104 18.85 -12.46 14.16
N ALA A 105 18.52 -13.47 13.38
CA ALA A 105 19.41 -14.57 13.04
C ALA A 105 20.61 -14.10 12.19
N ALA A 106 20.40 -13.17 11.27
CA ALA A 106 21.46 -12.57 10.48
C ALA A 106 22.45 -11.78 11.36
N LYS A 107 21.95 -11.04 12.36
CA LYS A 107 22.77 -10.33 13.34
C LYS A 107 23.59 -11.27 14.19
N GLU A 108 22.99 -12.33 14.71
CA GLU A 108 23.67 -13.35 15.51
C GLU A 108 24.77 -14.05 14.70
N ALA A 109 24.49 -14.42 13.44
CA ALA A 109 25.49 -15.00 12.54
C ALA A 109 26.66 -14.04 12.26
N LEU A 110 26.40 -12.75 12.11
CA LEU A 110 27.44 -11.72 11.92
C LEU A 110 28.31 -11.57 13.17
N GLU A 111 27.72 -11.52 14.36
CA GLU A 111 28.44 -11.44 15.64
C GLU A 111 29.30 -12.70 15.90
N ALA A 112 28.78 -13.87 15.59
CA ALA A 112 29.52 -15.13 15.67
C ALA A 112 30.70 -15.15 14.70
N ALA A 113 30.51 -14.71 13.45
CA ALA A 113 31.58 -14.60 12.46
C ALA A 113 32.66 -13.58 12.86
N ALA A 114 32.27 -12.43 13.41
CA ALA A 114 33.18 -11.40 13.90
C ALA A 114 34.01 -11.94 15.08
N THR A 115 33.41 -12.67 16.00
CA THR A 115 34.08 -13.30 17.14
C THR A 115 35.10 -14.35 16.67
N ALA A 116 34.69 -15.21 15.71
CA ALA A 116 35.58 -16.21 15.14
C ALA A 116 36.81 -15.58 14.43
N LEU A 117 36.59 -14.45 13.74
CA LEU A 117 37.64 -13.70 13.07
C LEU A 117 38.61 -13.06 14.08
N ALA A 118 38.10 -12.51 15.19
CA ALA A 118 38.90 -11.94 16.26
C ALA A 118 39.79 -13.01 16.94
N LEU A 119 39.27 -14.18 17.19
CA LEU A 119 40.01 -15.34 17.71
C LEU A 119 41.13 -15.80 16.77
N ARG A 120 40.94 -15.70 15.45
CA ARG A 120 41.97 -16.01 14.45
C ARG A 120 43.07 -14.96 14.37
N ARG A 121 42.75 -13.68 14.66
CA ARG A 121 43.72 -12.58 14.66
C ARG A 121 44.61 -12.52 15.89
N HIS A 122 44.19 -13.15 17.00
CA HIS A 122 44.98 -13.32 18.21
C HIS A 122 45.24 -14.81 18.47
N PRO A 123 46.16 -15.48 17.76
CA PRO A 123 46.60 -16.81 18.14
C PRO A 123 47.20 -16.72 19.53
N ALA A 124 46.55 -17.37 20.50
CA ALA A 124 47.09 -17.48 21.85
C ALA A 124 48.55 -17.93 21.76
N LYS A 125 49.44 -17.22 22.45
CA LYS A 125 50.90 -17.52 22.55
C LYS A 125 51.15 -18.79 23.36
N THR A 126 50.39 -19.85 23.15
CA THR A 126 50.60 -21.18 23.70
C THR A 126 51.06 -22.09 22.60
N GLY A 127 52.38 -22.38 22.64
CA GLY A 127 53.08 -23.20 21.66
C GLY A 127 52.64 -24.65 21.61
N MET A 128 51.55 -24.90 20.90
CA MET A 128 51.21 -26.24 20.46
C MET A 128 50.73 -26.15 18.99
N ARG A 129 51.66 -26.39 18.07
CA ARG A 129 51.38 -26.55 16.64
C ARG A 129 50.45 -27.79 16.43
N ARG A 130 49.15 -27.60 16.53
CA ARG A 130 48.21 -28.56 15.94
C ARG A 130 48.22 -28.33 14.44
N ARG A 131 48.75 -29.29 13.67
CA ARG A 131 48.56 -29.36 12.23
C ARG A 131 47.08 -29.53 11.95
N VAL A 132 46.42 -28.48 11.47
CA VAL A 132 45.09 -28.57 10.87
C VAL A 132 45.29 -29.17 9.48
N PRO A 133 44.60 -30.25 9.12
CA PRO A 133 44.69 -30.84 7.78
C PRO A 133 44.26 -29.82 6.73
N ALA A 134 45.02 -29.68 5.65
CA ALA A 134 44.84 -28.71 4.59
C ALA A 134 43.45 -28.76 3.91
N ALA A 135 42.79 -29.91 3.96
CA ALA A 135 41.43 -30.10 3.42
C ALA A 135 40.33 -29.25 4.13
N ALA A 136 40.51 -28.83 5.41
CA ALA A 136 39.54 -27.99 6.09
C ALA A 136 39.67 -26.49 5.76
N ALA A 137 40.79 -26.07 5.20
CA ALA A 137 41.02 -24.68 4.80
C ALA A 137 40.41 -24.35 3.41
N GLU A 138 40.33 -25.33 2.50
CA GLU A 138 39.78 -25.12 1.16
C GLU A 138 38.27 -24.99 1.14
N LEU A 139 37.54 -25.65 2.05
CA LEU A 139 36.07 -25.53 2.14
C LEU A 139 35.59 -24.18 2.71
N ALA A 140 36.45 -23.46 3.44
CA ALA A 140 36.12 -22.13 3.96
C ALA A 140 36.33 -20.98 2.95
N PHE A 141 37.06 -21.22 1.86
CA PHE A 141 37.38 -20.21 0.83
C PHE A 141 36.45 -20.25 -0.39
N ALA A 142 35.53 -21.21 -0.48
CA ALA A 142 34.62 -21.39 -1.62
C ALA A 142 33.28 -20.64 -1.48
N ALA A 143 33.12 -19.73 -0.51
CA ALA A 143 31.96 -18.84 -0.52
C ALA A 143 32.18 -17.78 -1.62
N PRO A 144 31.32 -17.72 -2.67
CA PRO A 144 31.54 -16.81 -3.77
C PRO A 144 31.49 -15.35 -3.28
N GLU A 145 32.46 -14.54 -3.72
CA GLU A 145 32.63 -13.12 -3.39
C GLU A 145 31.33 -12.31 -3.53
N ARG A 146 30.45 -12.72 -4.45
CA ARG A 146 29.11 -12.14 -4.67
C ARG A 146 28.18 -12.17 -3.42
N LYS A 147 28.33 -13.16 -2.52
CA LYS A 147 27.53 -13.21 -1.29
C LYS A 147 27.99 -12.22 -0.25
N ARG A 148 29.28 -11.89 -0.21
CA ARG A 148 29.85 -10.93 0.73
C ARG A 148 29.47 -9.49 0.38
N ASP A 149 29.44 -9.16 -0.91
CA ASP A 149 29.09 -7.82 -1.39
C ASP A 149 27.59 -7.54 -1.26
N ALA A 150 26.73 -8.57 -1.44
CA ALA A 150 25.28 -8.46 -1.20
C ALA A 150 24.94 -8.23 0.28
N LEU A 151 25.64 -8.88 1.21
CA LEU A 151 25.41 -8.71 2.65
C LEU A 151 25.89 -7.34 3.15
N THR A 152 26.98 -6.80 2.59
CA THR A 152 27.46 -5.45 2.94
C THR A 152 26.53 -4.36 2.35
N ALA A 153 26.01 -4.53 1.16
CA ALA A 153 25.04 -3.60 0.57
C ALA A 153 23.72 -3.57 1.36
N ALA A 154 23.20 -4.73 1.74
CA ALA A 154 21.96 -4.82 2.54
C ALA A 154 22.13 -4.22 3.97
N ALA A 155 23.30 -4.39 4.58
CA ALA A 155 23.60 -3.80 5.89
C ALA A 155 23.73 -2.26 5.83
N VAL A 156 24.29 -1.72 4.75
CA VAL A 156 24.42 -0.26 4.54
C VAL A 156 23.07 0.39 4.27
N ASP A 157 22.19 -0.26 3.51
CA ASP A 157 20.83 0.26 3.25
C ASP A 157 19.94 0.20 4.50
N ALA A 158 20.07 -0.83 5.33
CA ALA A 158 19.34 -0.91 6.60
C ALA A 158 19.73 0.20 7.59
N LEU A 159 20.99 0.68 7.55
CA LEU A 159 21.48 1.80 8.38
C LEU A 159 21.09 3.19 7.85
N ARG A 160 20.61 3.29 6.60
CA ARG A 160 20.15 4.58 6.02
C ARG A 160 18.69 4.89 6.30
N VAL A 161 17.91 3.92 6.77
CA VAL A 161 16.46 4.04 7.01
C VAL A 161 16.13 4.17 8.52
N ALA A 162 17.12 4.11 9.40
CA ALA A 162 17.02 4.40 10.83
C ALA A 162 17.50 5.82 11.15
#